data_01af70b5e9bc79e95da63e61c57e9ec7
#
_entry.id   01af70b5e9bc79e95da63e61c57e9ec7
#
_cell.length_a   1.000
_cell.length_b   1.000
_cell.length_c   1.000
_cell.angle_alpha   90.00
_cell.angle_beta   90.00
_cell.angle_gamma   90.00
#
_symmetry.space_group_name_H-M   'P 1'
#
loop_
_entity.id
_entity.type
_entity.pdbx_description
1 polymer ?
#
loop_
_entity_poly.entity_id
_entity_poly.type
_entity_poly.pdbx_seq_one_letter_code
_entity_poly.pdbx_strand_id
1 'polypeptide(L)' 'MNLYLISQTENNGWDTYDSAVVAAPSEEIAKTMHPNGSFVFEDNYPNWAKSPESVSCQLIGVAVDGTPQGVFCASFNAG' A
#
# COMPACT_ATOMS: atom_id res chain seq x y z
N MET A 1 0.95 -2.94 16.00
CA MET A 1 0.92 -2.81 14.53
C MET A 1 2.26 -3.18 13.95
N ASN A 2 2.25 -3.81 12.81
CA ASN A 2 3.46 -4.06 12.03
C ASN A 2 3.60 -3.00 10.94
N LEU A 3 4.82 -2.82 10.46
CA LEU A 3 5.10 -1.96 9.30
C LEU A 3 5.37 -2.85 8.10
N TYR A 4 4.69 -2.56 7.00
CA TYR A 4 4.83 -3.30 5.76
C TYR A 4 5.17 -2.37 4.61
N LEU A 5 6.04 -2.86 3.73
CA LEU A 5 6.24 -2.24 2.43
C LEU A 5 5.33 -2.96 1.43
N ILE A 6 4.37 -2.24 0.90
CA ILE A 6 3.51 -2.75 -0.17
C ILE A 6 3.95 -2.15 -1.49
N SER A 7 3.92 -2.95 -2.55
CA SER A 7 4.35 -2.53 -3.88
C SER A 7 3.61 -3.29 -4.96
N GLN A 8 3.67 -2.76 -6.17
CA GLN A 8 3.09 -3.40 -7.34
C GLN A 8 3.89 -3.02 -8.57
N THR A 9 3.83 -3.83 -9.61
CA THR A 9 4.53 -3.59 -10.87
C THR A 9 3.62 -3.70 -12.10
N GLU A 10 2.34 -4.03 -11.91
CA GLU A 10 1.45 -4.21 -13.05
C GLU A 10 0.94 -2.89 -13.64
N ASN A 11 0.98 -1.82 -12.86
CA ASN A 11 0.54 -0.50 -13.28
C ASN A 11 1.63 0.51 -12.95
N ASN A 12 2.53 0.75 -13.89
CA ASN A 12 3.74 1.53 -13.69
C ASN A 12 3.88 2.74 -14.63
N GLY A 13 2.77 3.22 -15.17
CA GLY A 13 2.75 4.42 -16.00
C GLY A 13 2.83 5.71 -15.19
N TRP A 14 2.46 6.82 -15.83
CA TRP A 14 2.38 8.11 -15.17
C TRP A 14 1.22 8.15 -14.18
N ASP A 15 1.39 8.92 -13.11
CA ASP A 15 0.37 9.11 -12.06
C ASP A 15 -0.02 7.78 -11.39
N THR A 16 0.97 6.92 -11.15
CA THR A 16 0.78 5.66 -10.43
C THR A 16 1.63 5.63 -9.18
N TYR A 17 1.19 4.85 -8.19
CA TYR A 17 1.99 4.58 -7.00
C TYR A 17 2.83 3.31 -7.22
N ASP A 18 4.12 3.39 -6.92
CA ASP A 18 5.01 2.23 -6.99
C ASP A 18 4.94 1.41 -5.71
N SER A 19 4.91 2.09 -4.58
CA SER A 19 5.01 1.45 -3.27
C SER A 19 4.51 2.38 -2.17
N ALA A 20 4.32 1.82 -1.00
CA ALA A 20 3.99 2.59 0.20
C ALA A 20 4.44 1.84 1.44
N VAL A 21 4.70 2.59 2.51
CA VAL A 21 4.91 2.04 3.84
C VAL A 21 3.62 2.23 4.62
N VAL A 22 3.07 1.14 5.13
CA VAL A 22 1.81 1.13 5.86
C VAL A 22 1.97 0.47 7.22
N ALA A 23 1.18 0.91 8.19
CA ALA A 23 1.03 0.22 9.47
C ALA A 23 -0.28 -0.56 9.45
N ALA A 24 -0.20 -1.85 9.72
CA ALA A 24 -1.36 -2.73 9.71
C ALA A 24 -1.16 -3.89 10.69
N PRO A 25 -2.26 -4.51 11.17
CA PRO A 25 -2.15 -5.64 12.10
C PRO A 25 -1.68 -6.93 11.44
N SER A 26 -1.82 -7.06 10.13
CA SER A 26 -1.42 -8.27 9.40
C SER A 26 -1.09 -7.94 7.95
N GLU A 27 -0.39 -8.87 7.29
CA GLU A 27 -0.08 -8.78 5.86
C GLU A 27 -1.36 -8.73 5.03
N GLU A 28 -2.36 -9.53 5.37
CA GLU A 28 -3.63 -9.56 4.65
C GLU A 28 -4.29 -8.18 4.64
N ILE A 29 -4.31 -7.51 5.80
CA ILE A 29 -4.86 -6.16 5.91
C ILE A 29 -4.01 -5.17 5.11
N ALA A 30 -2.68 -5.26 5.23
CA ALA A 30 -1.77 -4.36 4.50
C ALA A 30 -1.99 -4.42 3.00
N LYS A 31 -2.23 -5.60 2.45
CA LYS A 31 -2.45 -5.78 1.01
C LYS A 31 -3.77 -5.19 0.52
N THR A 32 -4.70 -4.90 1.41
CA THR A 32 -5.96 -4.26 1.06
C THR A 32 -5.90 -2.73 1.12
N MET A 33 -4.78 -2.17 1.56
CA MET A 33 -4.64 -0.73 1.71
C MET A 33 -4.16 -0.09 0.41
N HIS A 34 -4.81 1.00 0.03
CA HIS A 34 -4.40 1.78 -1.14
C HIS A 34 -3.44 2.89 -0.70
N PRO A 35 -2.35 3.16 -1.45
CA PRO A 35 -1.38 4.20 -1.08
C PRO A 35 -1.96 5.61 -0.92
N ASN A 36 -3.13 5.89 -1.47
CA ASN A 36 -3.79 7.19 -1.31
C ASN A 36 -4.51 7.34 0.05
N GLY A 37 -4.43 6.32 0.92
CA GLY A 37 -5.09 6.32 2.21
C GLY A 37 -6.43 5.59 2.26
N SER A 38 -6.94 5.14 1.12
CA SER A 38 -8.17 4.35 1.06
C SER A 38 -7.92 2.90 1.50
N PHE A 39 -8.94 2.29 2.09
CA PHE A 39 -8.91 0.87 2.44
C PHE A 39 -9.73 0.01 1.49
N VAL A 40 -10.20 0.62 0.40
CA VAL A 40 -11.07 -0.07 -0.56
C VAL A 40 -10.37 -0.11 -1.91
N PHE A 41 -10.26 -1.30 -2.47
CA PHE A 41 -9.87 -1.48 -3.86
C PHE A 41 -11.10 -1.22 -4.71
N GLU A 42 -11.00 -0.21 -5.55
CA GLU A 42 -12.03 0.09 -6.53
C GLU A 42 -11.52 -0.31 -7.91
N ASP A 43 -12.38 -0.93 -8.70
CA ASP A 43 -12.01 -1.44 -10.03
C ASP A 43 -11.54 -0.34 -10.97
N ASN A 44 -11.84 0.92 -10.65
CA ASN A 44 -11.52 2.07 -11.49
C ASN A 44 -10.30 2.86 -11.00
N TYR A 45 -9.50 2.31 -10.10
CA TYR A 45 -8.31 3.02 -9.64
C TYR A 45 -7.15 2.78 -10.60
N PRO A 46 -6.85 3.72 -11.50
CA PRO A 46 -5.81 3.50 -12.51
C PRO A 46 -4.39 3.69 -11.98
N ASN A 47 -4.22 4.02 -10.71
CA ASN A 47 -2.92 4.40 -10.14
C ASN A 47 -2.35 3.37 -9.16
N TRP A 48 -2.94 2.20 -9.04
CA TRP A 48 -2.47 1.12 -8.17
C TRP A 48 -2.74 -0.24 -8.81
N ALA A 49 -2.43 -1.31 -8.10
CA ALA A 49 -2.75 -2.67 -8.53
C ALA A 49 -4.26 -2.88 -8.63
N LYS A 50 -4.69 -3.77 -9.49
CA LYS A 50 -6.12 -4.04 -9.72
C LYS A 50 -6.77 -4.76 -8.56
N SER A 51 -6.00 -5.55 -7.82
CA SER A 51 -6.51 -6.37 -6.72
C SER A 51 -5.42 -6.60 -5.69
N PRO A 52 -5.79 -6.97 -4.45
CA PRO A 52 -4.81 -7.29 -3.42
C PRO A 52 -3.84 -8.40 -3.79
N GLU A 53 -4.26 -9.35 -4.63
CA GLU A 53 -3.41 -10.45 -5.07
C GLU A 53 -2.22 -9.98 -5.90
N SER A 54 -2.34 -8.83 -6.55
CA SER A 54 -1.27 -8.24 -7.36
C SER A 54 -0.32 -7.37 -6.53
N VAL A 55 -0.59 -7.19 -5.24
CA VAL A 55 0.24 -6.39 -4.36
C VAL A 55 1.27 -7.28 -3.68
N SER A 56 2.55 -6.89 -3.78
CA SER A 56 3.62 -7.50 -3.00
C SER A 56 3.65 -6.84 -1.62
N CYS A 57 3.89 -7.62 -0.59
CA CYS A 57 3.88 -7.15 0.78
C CYS A 57 5.08 -7.72 1.53
N GLN A 58 5.87 -6.86 2.14
CA GLN A 58 7.05 -7.25 2.89
C GLN A 58 6.99 -6.64 4.29
N LEU A 59 7.13 -7.48 5.30
CA LEU A 59 7.26 -7.00 6.68
C LEU A 59 8.63 -6.32 6.84
N ILE A 60 8.62 -5.06 7.25
CA ILE A 60 9.87 -4.29 7.40
C ILE A 60 10.15 -3.86 8.84
N GLY A 61 9.19 -4.03 9.74
CA GLY A 61 9.40 -3.67 11.14
C GLY A 61 8.11 -3.72 11.93
N VAL A 62 8.22 -3.24 13.18
CA VAL A 62 7.09 -3.13 14.10
C VAL A 62 6.93 -1.66 14.44
N ALA A 63 5.71 -1.15 14.33
CA ALA A 63 5.42 0.23 14.67
C ALA A 63 5.41 0.40 16.20
N VAL A 64 5.77 1.60 16.65
CA VAL A 64 5.70 1.92 18.09
C VAL A 64 4.27 1.82 18.60
N ASP A 65 4.11 1.54 19.87
CA ASP A 65 2.80 1.45 20.49
C ASP A 65 2.02 2.74 20.28
N GLY A 66 0.74 2.60 19.98
CA GLY A 66 -0.12 3.74 19.71
C GLY A 66 -0.15 4.21 18.25
N THR A 67 0.68 3.64 17.38
CA THR A 67 0.66 3.96 15.96
C THR A 67 -0.67 3.52 15.34
N PRO A 68 -1.43 4.41 14.70
CA PRO A 68 -2.68 4.02 14.05
C PRO A 68 -2.41 3.26 12.76
N GLN A 69 -3.38 2.45 12.37
CA GLN A 69 -3.35 1.82 11.05
C GLN A 69 -3.46 2.91 9.98
N GLY A 70 -2.60 2.83 8.95
CA GLY A 70 -2.63 3.83 7.89
C GLY A 70 -1.41 3.80 7.00
N VAL A 71 -1.41 4.69 6.02
CA VAL A 71 -0.29 4.92 5.10
C VAL A 71 0.61 6.01 5.67
N PHE A 72 1.89 5.73 5.79
CA PHE A 72 2.84 6.69 6.35
C PHE A 72 3.78 7.30 5.32
N CYS A 73 3.99 6.61 4.22
CA CYS A 73 4.84 7.11 3.14
C CYS A 73 4.44 6.39 1.86
N ALA A 74 4.31 7.13 0.77
CA ALA A 74 3.97 6.55 -0.51
C ALA A 74 4.84 7.13 -1.61
N SER A 75 5.24 6.29 -2.56
CA SER A 75 6.01 6.69 -3.72
C SER A 75 5.06 6.85 -4.92
N PHE A 76 4.86 8.08 -5.34
CA PHE A 76 3.98 8.40 -6.45
C PHE A 76 4.78 8.83 -7.68
N ASN A 77 4.51 8.19 -8.81
CA ASN A 77 5.18 8.49 -10.07
C ASN A 77 4.40 9.58 -10.82
N ALA A 78 4.64 10.83 -10.47
CA ALA A 78 4.01 11.97 -11.10
C ALA A 78 4.70 12.27 -12.45
N GLY A 79 3.95 12.20 -13.50
CA GLY A 79 4.40 12.29 -14.87
C GLY A 79 5.29 13.46 -15.31
#